data_17f1d87c2ef385cd357e7f52e355e900
#
_entry.id   17f1d87c2ef385cd357e7f52e355e900
#
_cell.length_a   1.000
_cell.length_b   1.000
_cell.length_c   1.000
_cell.angle_alpha   90.00
_cell.angle_beta   90.00
_cell.angle_gamma   90.00
#
_symmetry.space_group_name_H-M   'P 1'
#
loop_
_entity.id
_entity.type
_entity.pdbx_description
1 polymer ?
#
loop_
_entity_poly.entity_id
_entity_poly.type
_entity_poly.pdbx_seq_one_letter_code
_entity_poly.pdbx_strand_id
1 'polypeptide(L)'
;MTSLVLLEFDASGIKQPSRSAVAAATALGEVHVLVAGVGLGDAAAAAAKLPGVSKVLVADNAALDHLLAEPAAALLVALSANYSHILAATTAVGKNILPRVAALLDVQPISDIAAVVDADTFVRPIYAGNGMATVKSSDTKKIITVRAASFDPVAAEGGSATTEAVAVGDVPGLSRFVSAELSKSERPELTAARVVVSGGRGMQNGDNFALLDPIADKLGAAVGASRAAVDAGFVPNEYQVGQTGKIVAPELYIAVGISGAIQHLAGMKDSKVIVAINKDEEAPIFQVADYGLVADLFTALPELAAELERS
;
A
#
# COMPACT_ATOMS: atom_id res chain seq x y z
N MET A 1 -23.15 -1.05 -12.92
CA MET A 1 -22.01 -0.15 -13.17
C MET A 1 -20.78 -1.02 -13.26
N THR A 2 -19.82 -0.68 -14.09
CA THR A 2 -18.59 -1.47 -14.25
C THR A 2 -17.40 -0.65 -13.83
N SER A 3 -16.58 -1.22 -12.95
CA SER A 3 -15.35 -0.62 -12.43
C SER A 3 -14.12 -1.24 -13.11
N LEU A 4 -13.08 -0.44 -13.32
CA LEU A 4 -11.76 -0.91 -13.77
C LEU A 4 -10.72 -0.69 -12.67
N VAL A 5 -10.03 -1.74 -12.26
CA VAL A 5 -8.96 -1.67 -11.26
C VAL A 5 -7.62 -1.92 -11.91
N LEU A 6 -6.71 -0.94 -11.84
CA LEU A 6 -5.31 -1.13 -12.23
C LEU A 6 -4.61 -1.96 -11.15
N LEU A 7 -4.03 -3.10 -11.55
CA LEU A 7 -3.32 -4.00 -10.65
C LEU A 7 -1.80 -3.79 -10.70
N GLU A 8 -1.18 -3.89 -9.53
CA GLU A 8 0.25 -4.06 -9.36
C GLU A 8 0.55 -5.52 -9.05
N PHE A 9 1.64 -6.03 -9.59
CA PHE A 9 2.07 -7.40 -9.46
C PHE A 9 3.60 -7.50 -9.40
N ASP A 10 4.11 -8.63 -8.99
CA ASP A 10 5.52 -9.01 -9.03
C ASP A 10 5.64 -10.53 -9.26
N ALA A 11 6.81 -11.10 -9.07
CA ALA A 11 7.06 -12.52 -9.25
C ALA A 11 6.22 -13.42 -8.30
N SER A 12 5.71 -12.88 -7.19
CA SER A 12 4.86 -13.60 -6.23
C SER A 12 3.36 -13.58 -6.60
N GLY A 13 2.97 -12.76 -7.59
CA GLY A 13 1.59 -12.61 -8.05
C GLY A 13 1.02 -11.20 -7.87
N ILE A 14 -0.31 -11.10 -7.73
CA ILE A 14 -0.98 -9.80 -7.54
C ILE A 14 -0.74 -9.29 -6.12
N LYS A 15 -0.17 -8.09 -6.02
CA LYS A 15 0.16 -7.47 -4.74
C LYS A 15 -1.07 -7.28 -3.86
N GLN A 16 -0.87 -7.46 -2.55
CA GLN A 16 -1.94 -7.34 -1.55
C GLN A 16 -2.70 -6.00 -1.63
N PRO A 17 -2.05 -4.81 -1.80
CA PRO A 17 -2.79 -3.56 -1.95
C PRO A 17 -3.73 -3.54 -3.16
N SER A 18 -3.35 -4.16 -4.27
CA SER A 18 -4.23 -4.29 -5.45
C SER A 18 -5.43 -5.18 -5.17
N ARG A 19 -5.26 -6.27 -4.39
CA ARG A 19 -6.37 -7.13 -3.97
C ARG A 19 -7.34 -6.41 -3.03
N SER A 20 -6.86 -5.50 -2.18
CA SER A 20 -7.70 -4.61 -1.39
C SER A 20 -8.47 -3.60 -2.26
N ALA A 21 -7.84 -3.10 -3.34
CA ALA A 21 -8.53 -2.22 -4.29
C ALA A 21 -9.64 -2.98 -5.06
N VAL A 22 -9.43 -4.25 -5.38
CA VAL A 22 -10.49 -5.12 -5.94
C VAL A 22 -11.63 -5.29 -4.94
N ALA A 23 -11.34 -5.54 -3.66
CA ALA A 23 -12.36 -5.64 -2.60
C ALA A 23 -13.22 -4.36 -2.52
N ALA A 24 -12.60 -3.19 -2.54
CA ALA A 24 -13.33 -1.91 -2.58
C ALA A 24 -14.22 -1.79 -3.83
N ALA A 25 -13.72 -2.21 -4.99
CA ALA A 25 -14.44 -2.12 -6.25
C ALA A 25 -15.68 -3.05 -6.30
N THR A 26 -15.69 -4.18 -5.59
CA THR A 26 -16.85 -5.09 -5.54
C THR A 26 -18.10 -4.42 -4.95
N ALA A 27 -17.93 -3.42 -4.08
CA ALA A 27 -19.04 -2.63 -3.56
C ALA A 27 -19.68 -1.69 -4.61
N LEU A 28 -19.01 -1.47 -5.76
CA LEU A 28 -19.45 -0.60 -6.85
C LEU A 28 -20.13 -1.36 -8.01
N GLY A 29 -20.16 -2.68 -7.97
CA GLY A 29 -20.79 -3.54 -8.97
C GLY A 29 -19.79 -4.45 -9.68
N GLU A 30 -19.93 -4.61 -10.99
CA GLU A 30 -19.06 -5.47 -11.80
C GLU A 30 -17.62 -4.96 -11.82
N VAL A 31 -16.65 -5.86 -11.64
CA VAL A 31 -15.23 -5.51 -11.59
C VAL A 31 -14.48 -6.15 -12.74
N HIS A 32 -13.88 -5.30 -13.56
CA HIS A 32 -12.80 -5.65 -14.48
C HIS A 32 -11.46 -5.20 -13.88
N VAL A 33 -10.39 -5.91 -14.22
CA VAL A 33 -9.05 -5.52 -13.79
C VAL A 33 -8.13 -5.33 -14.99
N LEU A 34 -7.14 -4.48 -14.85
CA LEU A 34 -6.12 -4.23 -15.86
C LEU A 34 -4.76 -4.67 -15.33
N VAL A 35 -4.09 -5.55 -16.06
CA VAL A 35 -2.65 -5.82 -15.93
C VAL A 35 -1.96 -5.20 -17.14
N ALA A 36 -0.91 -4.40 -16.88
CA ALA A 36 -0.21 -3.64 -17.92
C ALA A 36 1.30 -3.71 -17.71
N GLY A 37 2.07 -3.89 -18.78
CA GLY A 37 3.52 -4.05 -18.72
C GLY A 37 4.06 -4.92 -19.85
N VAL A 38 5.05 -5.76 -19.54
CA VAL A 38 5.70 -6.69 -20.48
C VAL A 38 5.71 -8.10 -19.89
N GLY A 39 5.39 -9.10 -20.73
CA GLY A 39 5.48 -10.51 -20.35
C GLY A 39 4.41 -10.91 -19.31
N LEU A 40 3.17 -10.51 -19.51
CA LEU A 40 2.10 -10.52 -18.52
C LEU A 40 1.41 -11.86 -18.28
N GLY A 41 1.87 -12.97 -18.88
CA GLY A 41 1.17 -14.26 -18.82
C GLY A 41 0.84 -14.71 -17.39
N ASP A 42 1.82 -14.72 -16.49
CA ASP A 42 1.64 -15.13 -15.10
C ASP A 42 0.77 -14.16 -14.31
N ALA A 43 0.97 -12.85 -14.52
CA ALA A 43 0.17 -11.83 -13.85
C ALA A 43 -1.31 -11.88 -14.30
N ALA A 44 -1.58 -12.11 -15.59
CA ALA A 44 -2.93 -12.27 -16.10
C ALA A 44 -3.60 -13.54 -15.56
N ALA A 45 -2.86 -14.64 -15.47
CA ALA A 45 -3.35 -15.89 -14.89
C ALA A 45 -3.65 -15.75 -13.40
N ALA A 46 -2.80 -15.03 -12.65
CA ALA A 46 -3.03 -14.73 -11.24
C ALA A 46 -4.24 -13.80 -11.04
N ALA A 47 -4.37 -12.75 -11.87
CA ALA A 47 -5.49 -11.82 -11.82
C ALA A 47 -6.83 -12.50 -12.13
N ALA A 48 -6.85 -13.47 -13.04
CA ALA A 48 -8.05 -14.24 -13.39
C ALA A 48 -8.59 -15.09 -12.23
N LYS A 49 -7.74 -15.44 -11.27
CA LYS A 49 -8.13 -16.22 -10.09
C LYS A 49 -8.70 -15.37 -8.95
N LEU A 50 -8.70 -14.04 -9.04
CA LEU A 50 -9.21 -13.17 -7.99
C LEU A 50 -10.73 -13.26 -7.88
N PRO A 51 -11.29 -13.55 -6.69
CA PRO A 51 -12.74 -13.53 -6.47
C PRO A 51 -13.33 -12.14 -6.74
N GLY A 52 -14.54 -12.10 -7.33
CA GLY A 52 -15.24 -10.86 -7.63
C GLY A 52 -14.81 -10.18 -8.93
N VAL A 53 -13.76 -10.66 -9.60
CA VAL A 53 -13.34 -10.18 -10.91
C VAL A 53 -14.08 -10.97 -12.00
N SER A 54 -14.69 -10.27 -12.96
CA SER A 54 -15.38 -10.88 -14.11
C SER A 54 -14.52 -10.92 -15.36
N LYS A 55 -13.60 -9.96 -15.51
CA LYS A 55 -12.74 -9.84 -16.70
C LYS A 55 -11.36 -9.28 -16.35
N VAL A 56 -10.32 -9.82 -16.97
CA VAL A 56 -8.95 -9.31 -16.93
C VAL A 56 -8.59 -8.73 -18.29
N LEU A 57 -8.31 -7.45 -18.34
CA LEU A 57 -7.72 -6.77 -19.48
C LEU A 57 -6.20 -6.90 -19.43
N VAL A 58 -5.59 -7.34 -20.51
CA VAL A 58 -4.13 -7.55 -20.61
C VAL A 58 -3.55 -6.61 -21.64
N ALA A 59 -2.75 -5.64 -21.17
CA ALA A 59 -2.05 -4.66 -22.00
C ALA A 59 -0.55 -4.99 -22.03
N ASP A 60 -0.17 -6.02 -22.80
CA ASP A 60 1.24 -6.45 -22.93
C ASP A 60 1.91 -5.63 -24.04
N ASN A 61 2.70 -4.64 -23.64
CA ASN A 61 3.38 -3.73 -24.57
C ASN A 61 4.64 -3.10 -23.92
N ALA A 62 5.72 -3.05 -24.68
CA ALA A 62 6.98 -2.47 -24.21
C ALA A 62 6.87 -0.99 -23.75
N ALA A 63 5.93 -0.23 -24.30
CA ALA A 63 5.72 1.15 -23.89
C ALA A 63 5.11 1.27 -22.47
N LEU A 64 4.62 0.17 -21.88
CA LEU A 64 4.06 0.11 -20.54
C LEU A 64 5.04 -0.51 -19.53
N ASP A 65 6.26 -0.82 -19.96
CA ASP A 65 7.29 -1.33 -19.06
C ASP A 65 7.52 -0.36 -17.89
N HIS A 66 7.68 -0.90 -16.69
CA HIS A 66 7.80 -0.15 -15.43
C HIS A 66 6.62 0.77 -15.08
N LEU A 67 5.46 0.68 -15.76
CA LEU A 67 4.24 1.45 -15.48
C LEU A 67 4.50 2.96 -15.29
N LEU A 68 5.23 3.59 -16.22
CA LEU A 68 5.40 5.03 -16.22
C LEU A 68 4.04 5.73 -16.32
N ALA A 69 3.87 6.85 -15.63
CA ALA A 69 2.55 7.47 -15.46
C ALA A 69 1.93 7.95 -16.78
N GLU A 70 2.74 8.46 -17.71
CA GLU A 70 2.23 9.02 -18.95
C GLU A 70 1.62 7.96 -19.86
N PRO A 71 2.32 6.85 -20.20
CA PRO A 71 1.73 5.80 -21.02
C PRO A 71 0.59 5.06 -20.31
N ALA A 72 0.72 4.77 -19.01
CA ALA A 72 -0.32 4.10 -18.25
C ALA A 72 -1.61 4.94 -18.15
N ALA A 73 -1.49 6.25 -17.92
CA ALA A 73 -2.65 7.15 -17.90
C ALA A 73 -3.32 7.26 -19.27
N ALA A 74 -2.55 7.31 -20.37
CA ALA A 74 -3.11 7.35 -21.73
C ALA A 74 -3.94 6.09 -22.01
N LEU A 75 -3.45 4.90 -21.62
CA LEU A 75 -4.18 3.64 -21.74
C LEU A 75 -5.49 3.67 -20.94
N LEU A 76 -5.43 4.09 -19.64
CA LEU A 76 -6.62 4.17 -18.80
C LEU A 76 -7.65 5.16 -19.33
N VAL A 77 -7.22 6.29 -19.89
CA VAL A 77 -8.11 7.26 -20.55
C VAL A 77 -8.77 6.64 -21.78
N ALA A 78 -8.03 5.92 -22.62
CA ALA A 78 -8.59 5.24 -23.79
C ALA A 78 -9.65 4.19 -23.40
N LEU A 79 -9.42 3.45 -22.29
CA LEU A 79 -10.37 2.45 -21.79
C LEU A 79 -11.57 3.07 -21.05
N SER A 80 -11.45 4.31 -20.59
CA SER A 80 -12.41 4.94 -19.67
C SER A 80 -13.84 5.02 -20.18
N ALA A 81 -14.06 5.00 -21.50
CA ALA A 81 -15.40 5.07 -22.10
C ALA A 81 -16.35 3.98 -21.57
N ASN A 82 -15.82 2.81 -21.23
CA ASN A 82 -16.57 1.63 -20.81
C ASN A 82 -16.76 1.52 -19.29
N TYR A 83 -16.20 2.45 -18.50
CA TYR A 83 -16.16 2.37 -17.05
C TYR A 83 -16.70 3.63 -16.40
N SER A 84 -17.47 3.45 -15.34
CA SER A 84 -17.92 4.54 -14.47
C SER A 84 -16.90 4.88 -13.39
N HIS A 85 -16.11 3.88 -12.96
CA HIS A 85 -15.11 4.00 -11.90
C HIS A 85 -13.78 3.41 -12.37
N ILE A 86 -12.69 4.11 -12.11
CA ILE A 86 -11.33 3.65 -12.33
C ILE A 86 -10.58 3.74 -11.01
N LEU A 87 -10.08 2.59 -10.54
CA LEU A 87 -9.47 2.49 -9.23
C LEU A 87 -8.03 1.97 -9.32
N ALA A 88 -7.22 2.32 -8.33
CA ALA A 88 -5.95 1.67 -8.01
C ALA A 88 -5.72 1.76 -6.50
N ALA A 89 -4.82 0.95 -5.95
CA ALA A 89 -4.38 1.12 -4.58
C ALA A 89 -3.65 2.46 -4.38
N THR A 90 -3.68 3.02 -3.17
CA THR A 90 -2.96 4.25 -2.79
C THR A 90 -1.46 3.96 -2.58
N THR A 91 -0.82 3.34 -3.56
CA THR A 91 0.62 3.11 -3.65
C THR A 91 1.31 4.28 -4.34
N ALA A 92 2.64 4.25 -4.45
CA ALA A 92 3.37 5.22 -5.26
C ALA A 92 2.91 5.19 -6.73
N VAL A 93 2.62 4.01 -7.27
CA VAL A 93 2.13 3.82 -8.65
C VAL A 93 0.73 4.43 -8.81
N GLY A 94 -0.22 4.07 -7.95
CA GLY A 94 -1.59 4.60 -7.99
C GLY A 94 -1.64 6.12 -7.81
N LYS A 95 -0.86 6.65 -6.86
CA LYS A 95 -0.74 8.11 -6.63
C LYS A 95 -0.12 8.88 -7.79
N ASN A 96 0.72 8.23 -8.59
CA ASN A 96 1.36 8.84 -9.75
C ASN A 96 0.44 8.81 -10.98
N ILE A 97 -0.28 7.71 -11.21
CA ILE A 97 -1.05 7.49 -12.43
C ILE A 97 -2.45 8.12 -12.34
N LEU A 98 -3.23 7.83 -11.27
CA LEU A 98 -4.65 8.17 -11.25
C LEU A 98 -4.94 9.69 -11.23
N PRO A 99 -4.18 10.56 -10.56
CA PRO A 99 -4.41 12.00 -10.67
C PRO A 99 -4.20 12.53 -12.09
N ARG A 100 -3.27 11.93 -12.85
CA ARG A 100 -3.07 12.26 -14.26
C ARG A 100 -4.26 11.80 -15.12
N VAL A 101 -4.79 10.61 -14.86
CA VAL A 101 -6.03 10.13 -15.52
C VAL A 101 -7.18 11.10 -15.25
N ALA A 102 -7.38 11.51 -14.00
CA ALA A 102 -8.43 12.44 -13.59
C ALA A 102 -8.30 13.78 -14.33
N ALA A 103 -7.09 14.33 -14.38
CA ALA A 103 -6.83 15.59 -15.09
C ALA A 103 -7.09 15.48 -16.60
N LEU A 104 -6.71 14.37 -17.23
CA LEU A 104 -6.95 14.16 -18.66
C LEU A 104 -8.44 13.95 -18.99
N LEU A 105 -9.23 13.48 -18.05
CA LEU A 105 -10.68 13.30 -18.17
C LEU A 105 -11.48 14.52 -17.67
N ASP A 106 -10.81 15.58 -17.19
CA ASP A 106 -11.41 16.77 -16.60
C ASP A 106 -12.38 16.45 -15.45
N VAL A 107 -11.96 15.54 -14.54
CA VAL A 107 -12.70 15.15 -13.33
C VAL A 107 -11.81 15.25 -12.09
N GLN A 108 -12.42 15.28 -10.90
CA GLN A 108 -11.68 15.34 -9.66
C GLN A 108 -11.25 13.95 -9.17
N PRO A 109 -9.98 13.74 -8.75
CA PRO A 109 -9.56 12.48 -8.14
C PRO A 109 -10.12 12.37 -6.72
N ILE A 110 -10.62 11.19 -6.37
CA ILE A 110 -11.08 10.84 -5.02
C ILE A 110 -9.97 10.00 -4.38
N SER A 111 -9.10 10.66 -3.59
CA SER A 111 -7.88 10.04 -3.11
C SER A 111 -8.06 9.35 -1.77
N ASP A 112 -7.44 8.16 -1.63
CA ASP A 112 -7.21 7.44 -0.37
C ASP A 112 -8.52 7.11 0.35
N ILE A 113 -9.50 6.55 -0.36
CA ILE A 113 -10.77 6.16 0.26
C ILE A 113 -10.58 5.03 1.29
N ALA A 114 -11.27 5.14 2.41
CA ALA A 114 -11.32 4.15 3.48
C ALA A 114 -12.66 3.39 3.53
N ALA A 115 -13.70 3.90 2.87
CA ALA A 115 -14.97 3.18 2.70
C ALA A 115 -15.72 3.65 1.45
N VAL A 116 -16.53 2.76 0.90
CA VAL A 116 -17.52 3.02 -0.15
C VAL A 116 -18.89 3.08 0.51
N VAL A 117 -19.59 4.20 0.39
CA VAL A 117 -20.97 4.37 0.91
C VAL A 117 -21.98 4.02 -0.17
N ASP A 118 -21.79 4.59 -1.35
CA ASP A 118 -22.55 4.29 -2.57
C ASP A 118 -21.69 4.58 -3.82
N ALA A 119 -22.28 4.56 -5.00
CA ALA A 119 -21.57 4.76 -6.26
C ALA A 119 -20.88 6.13 -6.41
N ASP A 120 -21.35 7.13 -5.70
CA ASP A 120 -20.89 8.51 -5.80
C ASP A 120 -20.31 9.05 -4.49
N THR A 121 -20.43 8.29 -3.38
CA THR A 121 -20.13 8.74 -2.01
C THR A 121 -19.11 7.82 -1.35
N PHE A 122 -18.04 8.43 -0.85
CA PHE A 122 -16.89 7.74 -0.29
C PHE A 122 -16.47 8.38 1.04
N VAL A 123 -15.84 7.59 1.92
CA VAL A 123 -15.23 8.09 3.15
C VAL A 123 -13.72 8.09 2.98
N ARG A 124 -13.07 9.16 3.39
CA ARG A 124 -11.61 9.27 3.33
C ARG A 124 -11.03 9.97 4.56
N PRO A 125 -9.81 9.61 5.00
CA PRO A 125 -9.13 10.32 6.06
C PRO A 125 -8.64 11.68 5.58
N ILE A 126 -8.73 12.67 6.48
CA ILE A 126 -8.20 14.03 6.33
C ILE A 126 -7.42 14.41 7.60
N TYR A 127 -6.64 15.49 7.56
CA TYR A 127 -5.81 15.94 8.69
C TYR A 127 -4.95 14.81 9.28
N ALA A 128 -4.19 14.13 8.41
CA ALA A 128 -3.34 12.98 8.79
C ALA A 128 -4.13 11.85 9.50
N GLY A 129 -5.41 11.68 9.16
CA GLY A 129 -6.26 10.64 9.73
C GLY A 129 -6.95 11.03 11.04
N ASN A 130 -6.83 12.27 11.51
CA ASN A 130 -7.57 12.75 12.69
C ASN A 130 -9.03 13.07 12.41
N GLY A 131 -9.41 13.19 11.15
CA GLY A 131 -10.78 13.38 10.71
C GLY A 131 -11.13 12.41 9.58
N MET A 132 -12.40 12.01 9.51
CA MET A 132 -12.96 11.23 8.41
C MET A 132 -13.97 12.10 7.67
N ALA A 133 -13.71 12.35 6.38
CA ALA A 133 -14.62 13.12 5.54
C ALA A 133 -15.44 12.17 4.65
N THR A 134 -16.76 12.36 4.65
CA THR A 134 -17.63 11.76 3.64
C THR A 134 -17.70 12.72 2.46
N VAL A 135 -17.26 12.28 1.29
CA VAL A 135 -17.21 13.06 0.06
C VAL A 135 -18.14 12.48 -0.98
N LYS A 136 -18.88 13.32 -1.67
CA LYS A 136 -19.74 12.95 -2.78
C LYS A 136 -19.24 13.62 -4.06
N SER A 137 -19.01 12.83 -5.12
CA SER A 137 -18.62 13.34 -6.44
C SER A 137 -19.83 13.45 -7.36
N SER A 138 -19.97 14.59 -8.01
CA SER A 138 -20.95 14.79 -9.08
C SER A 138 -20.40 14.47 -10.47
N ASP A 139 -19.12 14.12 -10.58
CA ASP A 139 -18.48 13.82 -11.86
C ASP A 139 -19.09 12.56 -12.49
N THR A 140 -19.11 12.48 -13.79
CA THR A 140 -19.65 11.32 -14.52
C THR A 140 -18.76 10.08 -14.40
N LYS A 141 -17.45 10.28 -14.15
CA LYS A 141 -16.47 9.23 -13.91
C LYS A 141 -15.76 9.47 -12.58
N LYS A 142 -15.54 8.41 -11.81
CA LYS A 142 -14.85 8.47 -10.53
C LYS A 142 -13.46 7.87 -10.68
N ILE A 143 -12.45 8.65 -10.41
CA ILE A 143 -11.04 8.24 -10.43
C ILE A 143 -10.57 8.17 -8.97
N ILE A 144 -10.30 6.94 -8.51
CA ILE A 144 -10.26 6.64 -7.06
C ILE A 144 -8.96 5.96 -6.69
N THR A 145 -8.26 6.45 -5.68
CA THR A 145 -7.23 5.64 -5.03
C THR A 145 -7.76 5.05 -3.72
N VAL A 146 -7.45 3.78 -3.48
CA VAL A 146 -8.00 2.97 -2.37
C VAL A 146 -6.94 2.78 -1.30
N ARG A 147 -7.26 3.15 -0.06
CA ARG A 147 -6.44 2.90 1.13
C ARG A 147 -6.46 1.40 1.44
N ALA A 148 -5.42 0.68 1.08
CA ALA A 148 -5.35 -0.78 1.20
C ALA A 148 -5.58 -1.26 2.64
N ALA A 149 -5.09 -0.51 3.63
CA ALA A 149 -5.25 -0.81 5.05
C ALA A 149 -6.72 -0.81 5.54
N SER A 150 -7.65 -0.23 4.78
CA SER A 150 -9.08 -0.10 5.17
C SER A 150 -9.98 -1.15 4.51
N PHE A 151 -9.44 -2.00 3.64
CA PHE A 151 -10.21 -3.03 2.93
C PHE A 151 -9.47 -4.37 3.03
N ASP A 152 -10.11 -5.37 3.60
CA ASP A 152 -9.56 -6.73 3.59
C ASP A 152 -9.34 -7.19 2.14
N PRO A 153 -8.13 -7.68 1.79
CA PRO A 153 -7.85 -8.07 0.42
C PRO A 153 -8.67 -9.30 0.01
N VAL A 154 -9.18 -9.32 -1.21
CA VAL A 154 -9.75 -10.56 -1.75
C VAL A 154 -8.69 -11.68 -1.73
N ALA A 155 -9.13 -12.94 -1.61
CA ALA A 155 -8.22 -14.07 -1.68
C ALA A 155 -7.44 -14.06 -3.01
N ALA A 156 -6.24 -14.65 -3.01
CA ALA A 156 -5.43 -14.74 -4.22
C ALA A 156 -6.01 -15.74 -5.24
N GLU A 157 -6.88 -16.64 -4.78
CA GLU A 157 -7.50 -17.71 -5.58
C GLU A 157 -8.99 -17.84 -5.24
N GLY A 158 -9.74 -18.48 -6.14
CA GLY A 158 -11.18 -18.73 -5.98
C GLY A 158 -12.05 -18.06 -7.05
N GLY A 159 -11.47 -17.23 -7.93
CA GLY A 159 -12.11 -16.65 -9.11
C GLY A 159 -11.82 -17.41 -10.39
N SER A 160 -12.53 -17.02 -11.47
CA SER A 160 -12.41 -17.64 -12.81
C SER A 160 -12.74 -16.62 -13.92
N ALA A 161 -12.11 -15.43 -13.84
CA ALA A 161 -12.35 -14.37 -14.80
C ALA A 161 -11.83 -14.72 -16.20
N THR A 162 -12.49 -14.20 -17.23
CA THR A 162 -12.00 -14.28 -18.61
C THR A 162 -10.90 -13.26 -18.85
N THR A 163 -9.94 -13.60 -19.71
CA THR A 163 -8.87 -12.70 -20.12
C THR A 163 -9.12 -12.14 -21.52
N GLU A 164 -8.84 -10.86 -21.71
CA GLU A 164 -8.98 -10.16 -23.00
C GLU A 164 -7.75 -9.29 -23.24
N ALA A 165 -7.08 -9.49 -24.37
CA ALA A 165 -5.98 -8.62 -24.77
C ALA A 165 -6.52 -7.26 -25.23
N VAL A 166 -5.94 -6.18 -24.77
CA VAL A 166 -6.30 -4.81 -25.19
C VAL A 166 -5.16 -4.17 -25.95
N ALA A 167 -5.52 -3.50 -27.04
CA ALA A 167 -4.55 -2.75 -27.82
C ALA A 167 -4.07 -1.52 -27.06
N VAL A 168 -2.77 -1.30 -27.08
CA VAL A 168 -2.15 -0.08 -26.59
C VAL A 168 -1.97 0.86 -27.78
N GLY A 169 -2.71 1.96 -27.78
CA GLY A 169 -2.59 3.00 -28.80
C GLY A 169 -1.29 3.79 -28.67
N ASP A 170 -1.24 4.92 -29.37
CA ASP A 170 -0.12 5.83 -29.22
C ASP A 170 -0.04 6.37 -27.78
N VAL A 171 1.11 6.19 -27.15
CA VAL A 171 1.37 6.65 -25.79
C VAL A 171 2.48 7.70 -25.76
N PRO A 172 2.38 8.70 -24.87
CA PRO A 172 3.39 9.75 -24.80
C PRO A 172 4.74 9.19 -24.30
N GLY A 173 5.82 9.51 -25.01
CA GLY A 173 7.19 9.22 -24.60
C GLY A 173 7.85 10.40 -23.85
N LEU A 174 7.18 10.95 -22.83
CA LEU A 174 7.63 12.14 -22.09
C LEU A 174 8.69 11.80 -21.02
N SER A 175 8.66 10.59 -20.51
CA SER A 175 9.63 10.08 -19.53
C SER A 175 10.16 8.73 -19.99
N ARG A 176 11.30 8.32 -19.42
CA ARG A 176 11.88 7.01 -19.65
C ARG A 176 12.40 6.41 -18.36
N PHE A 177 12.28 5.12 -18.20
CA PHE A 177 12.96 4.40 -17.15
C PHE A 177 14.48 4.41 -17.38
N VAL A 178 15.26 4.62 -16.33
CA VAL A 178 16.73 4.61 -16.39
C VAL A 178 17.29 3.43 -15.62
N SER A 179 16.94 3.34 -14.33
CA SER A 179 17.34 2.24 -13.45
C SER A 179 16.49 2.22 -12.19
N ALA A 180 16.47 1.08 -11.52
CA ALA A 180 15.97 0.94 -10.15
C ALA A 180 17.00 0.19 -9.33
N GLU A 181 17.29 0.71 -8.13
CA GLU A 181 18.05 0.00 -7.12
C GLU A 181 17.05 -0.55 -6.10
N LEU A 182 16.85 -1.86 -6.14
CA LEU A 182 15.93 -2.54 -5.24
C LEU A 182 16.75 -3.30 -4.20
N SER A 183 16.49 -3.08 -2.93
CA SER A 183 17.07 -3.93 -1.89
C SER A 183 16.43 -5.31 -1.97
N LYS A 184 17.26 -6.34 -1.88
CA LYS A 184 16.79 -7.72 -1.77
C LYS A 184 16.57 -8.01 -0.29
N SER A 185 15.32 -8.07 0.14
CA SER A 185 14.95 -8.53 1.46
C SER A 185 14.20 -9.86 1.33
N GLU A 186 14.55 -10.83 2.17
CA GLU A 186 13.79 -12.08 2.32
C GLU A 186 12.54 -11.88 3.21
N ARG A 187 12.42 -10.71 3.85
CA ARG A 187 11.31 -10.35 4.73
C ARG A 187 10.08 -9.94 3.92
N PRO A 188 8.88 -10.11 4.48
CA PRO A 188 7.63 -9.63 3.87
C PRO A 188 7.70 -8.13 3.56
N GLU A 189 7.03 -7.69 2.49
CA GLU A 189 6.83 -6.26 2.24
C GLU A 189 6.02 -5.62 3.37
N LEU A 190 6.40 -4.40 3.79
CA LEU A 190 5.73 -3.66 4.88
C LEU A 190 4.21 -3.55 4.70
N THR A 191 3.75 -3.32 3.48
CA THR A 191 2.32 -3.15 3.19
C THR A 191 1.50 -4.44 3.20
N ALA A 192 2.18 -5.61 3.22
CA ALA A 192 1.55 -6.93 3.20
C ALA A 192 1.84 -7.75 4.47
N ALA A 193 2.76 -7.29 5.32
CA ALA A 193 3.19 -8.00 6.51
C ALA A 193 2.08 -8.07 7.57
N ARG A 194 1.88 -9.25 8.17
CA ARG A 194 0.98 -9.43 9.32
C ARG A 194 1.56 -8.86 10.61
N VAL A 195 2.88 -8.83 10.72
CA VAL A 195 3.61 -8.27 11.86
C VAL A 195 4.64 -7.29 11.34
N VAL A 196 4.75 -6.13 11.98
CA VAL A 196 5.74 -5.10 11.66
C VAL A 196 6.49 -4.73 12.94
N VAL A 197 7.83 -4.73 12.89
CA VAL A 197 8.69 -4.23 13.95
C VAL A 197 9.41 -2.99 13.41
N SER A 198 9.19 -1.84 14.02
CA SER A 198 9.69 -0.55 13.51
C SER A 198 10.65 0.13 14.48
N GLY A 199 11.80 0.55 13.95
CA GLY A 199 12.79 1.33 14.68
C GLY A 199 12.61 2.84 14.50
N GLY A 200 12.70 3.59 15.58
CA GLY A 200 12.71 5.05 15.55
C GLY A 200 14.11 5.65 15.68
N ARG A 201 14.15 7.00 15.81
CA ARG A 201 15.39 7.70 16.08
C ARG A 201 16.04 7.26 17.41
N GLY A 202 15.25 6.67 18.32
CA GLY A 202 15.76 6.09 19.57
C GLY A 202 16.75 4.94 19.38
N MET A 203 16.80 4.31 18.19
CA MET A 203 17.82 3.31 17.81
C MET A 203 19.23 3.92 17.72
N GLN A 204 19.37 5.25 17.67
CA GLN A 204 20.60 6.04 17.68
C GLN A 204 21.44 5.98 16.40
N ASN A 205 21.59 4.83 15.77
CA ASN A 205 22.32 4.64 14.50
C ASN A 205 21.79 3.44 13.70
N GLY A 206 22.31 3.26 12.48
CA GLY A 206 21.89 2.17 11.59
C GLY A 206 22.28 0.78 12.06
N ASP A 207 23.45 0.63 12.69
CA ASP A 207 23.94 -0.68 13.14
C ASP A 207 23.02 -1.28 14.20
N ASN A 208 22.38 -0.44 15.00
CA ASN A 208 21.46 -0.86 16.06
C ASN A 208 20.14 -1.43 15.51
N PHE A 209 19.80 -1.18 14.24
CA PHE A 209 18.65 -1.82 13.60
C PHE A 209 18.77 -3.34 13.55
N ALA A 210 19.99 -3.88 13.60
CA ALA A 210 20.22 -5.31 13.73
C ALA A 210 19.61 -5.93 15.02
N LEU A 211 19.33 -5.12 16.05
CA LEU A 211 18.63 -5.58 17.25
C LEU A 211 17.17 -5.97 17.01
N LEU A 212 16.57 -5.48 15.91
CA LEU A 212 15.21 -5.84 15.51
C LEU A 212 15.16 -7.19 14.78
N ASP A 213 16.27 -7.61 14.18
CA ASP A 213 16.33 -8.80 13.32
C ASP A 213 15.89 -10.10 14.02
N PRO A 214 16.41 -10.45 15.22
CA PRO A 214 15.99 -11.68 15.89
C PRO A 214 14.48 -11.71 16.19
N ILE A 215 13.90 -10.56 16.56
CA ILE A 215 12.47 -10.42 16.84
C ILE A 215 11.67 -10.57 15.54
N ALA A 216 12.12 -9.87 14.49
CA ALA A 216 11.45 -9.89 13.19
C ALA A 216 11.51 -11.29 12.55
N ASP A 217 12.64 -11.99 12.63
CA ASP A 217 12.80 -13.35 12.10
C ASP A 217 11.88 -14.34 12.84
N LYS A 218 11.83 -14.27 14.15
CA LYS A 218 10.98 -15.15 14.95
C LYS A 218 9.49 -14.95 14.70
N LEU A 219 9.07 -13.71 14.49
CA LEU A 219 7.67 -13.33 14.23
C LEU A 219 7.28 -13.36 12.74
N GLY A 220 8.22 -13.63 11.82
CA GLY A 220 7.99 -13.48 10.39
C GLY A 220 7.61 -12.05 10.02
N ALA A 221 8.18 -11.06 10.70
CA ALA A 221 7.80 -9.67 10.61
C ALA A 221 8.56 -8.91 9.52
N ALA A 222 7.93 -7.88 8.96
CA ALA A 222 8.64 -6.85 8.23
C ALA A 222 9.33 -5.87 9.20
N VAL A 223 10.46 -5.31 8.78
CA VAL A 223 11.13 -4.24 9.51
C VAL A 223 10.76 -2.90 8.91
N GLY A 224 10.28 -1.99 9.75
CA GLY A 224 9.94 -0.62 9.40
C GLY A 224 10.81 0.40 10.11
N ALA A 225 10.66 1.65 9.74
CA ALA A 225 11.36 2.76 10.37
C ALA A 225 10.53 4.04 10.41
N SER A 226 10.80 4.89 11.39
CA SER A 226 10.27 6.25 11.38
C SER A 226 10.98 7.11 10.34
N ARG A 227 10.31 8.16 9.84
CA ARG A 227 10.93 9.15 8.95
C ARG A 227 12.22 9.72 9.55
N ALA A 228 12.24 10.00 10.86
CA ALA A 228 13.41 10.56 11.51
C ALA A 228 14.64 9.61 11.51
N ALA A 229 14.43 8.29 11.48
CA ALA A 229 15.50 7.30 11.34
C ALA A 229 15.99 7.22 9.88
N VAL A 230 15.08 7.31 8.92
CA VAL A 230 15.41 7.34 7.48
C VAL A 230 16.16 8.62 7.13
N ASP A 231 15.66 9.79 7.55
CA ASP A 231 16.31 11.10 7.30
C ASP A 231 17.71 11.17 7.95
N ALA A 232 17.93 10.44 9.05
CA ALA A 232 19.24 10.30 9.69
C ALA A 232 20.16 9.27 8.99
N GLY A 233 19.69 8.59 7.93
CA GLY A 233 20.46 7.62 7.17
C GLY A 233 20.64 6.27 7.88
N PHE A 234 19.82 5.94 8.89
CA PHE A 234 19.94 4.66 9.61
C PHE A 234 19.51 3.48 8.74
N VAL A 235 18.46 3.68 7.93
CA VAL A 235 17.93 2.69 6.98
C VAL A 235 17.45 3.38 5.71
N PRO A 236 17.33 2.65 4.57
CA PRO A 236 16.80 3.16 3.32
C PRO A 236 15.35 3.64 3.43
N ASN A 237 14.94 4.52 2.51
CA ASN A 237 13.59 5.12 2.48
C ASN A 237 12.45 4.09 2.34
N GLU A 238 12.70 2.94 1.77
CA GLU A 238 11.72 1.87 1.60
C GLU A 238 11.22 1.26 2.93
N TYR A 239 11.98 1.46 4.03
CA TYR A 239 11.57 1.09 5.39
C TYR A 239 10.61 2.10 6.03
N GLN A 240 10.43 3.28 5.43
CA GLN A 240 9.66 4.35 6.05
C GLN A 240 8.19 4.01 6.19
N VAL A 241 7.71 4.02 7.44
CA VAL A 241 6.29 3.98 7.80
C VAL A 241 5.83 5.39 8.20
N GLY A 242 4.69 5.82 7.64
CA GLY A 242 4.12 7.13 7.94
C GLY A 242 3.36 7.74 6.77
N GLN A 243 2.88 8.95 6.96
CA GLN A 243 2.09 9.70 5.98
C GLN A 243 2.78 9.85 4.62
N THR A 244 4.09 10.04 4.61
CA THR A 244 4.92 10.21 3.41
C THR A 244 5.69 8.94 3.03
N GLY A 245 5.57 7.88 3.82
CA GLY A 245 6.11 6.56 3.57
C GLY A 245 5.01 5.55 3.23
N LYS A 246 5.20 4.33 3.70
CA LYS A 246 4.19 3.26 3.57
C LYS A 246 3.16 3.36 4.69
N ILE A 247 1.89 3.17 4.35
CA ILE A 247 0.79 3.02 5.29
C ILE A 247 0.59 1.53 5.51
N VAL A 248 0.62 1.12 6.79
CA VAL A 248 0.52 -0.28 7.21
C VAL A 248 -0.61 -0.46 8.21
N ALA A 249 -1.24 -1.64 8.22
CA ALA A 249 -2.24 -2.06 9.20
C ALA A 249 -2.05 -3.54 9.53
N PRO A 250 -0.90 -3.91 10.12
CA PRO A 250 -0.64 -5.29 10.51
C PRO A 250 -1.53 -5.72 11.68
N GLU A 251 -1.54 -7.02 11.94
CA GLU A 251 -2.14 -7.57 13.16
C GLU A 251 -1.38 -7.16 14.42
N LEU A 252 -0.04 -7.00 14.29
CA LEU A 252 0.82 -6.53 15.37
C LEU A 252 1.84 -5.54 14.84
N TYR A 253 1.90 -4.35 15.45
CA TYR A 253 2.91 -3.33 15.21
C TYR A 253 3.73 -3.09 16.47
N ILE A 254 5.03 -3.34 16.42
CA ILE A 254 5.95 -3.09 17.54
C ILE A 254 6.75 -1.82 17.23
N ALA A 255 6.50 -0.76 17.97
CA ALA A 255 7.14 0.53 17.84
C ALA A 255 8.31 0.66 18.83
N VAL A 256 9.55 0.67 18.34
CA VAL A 256 10.77 0.67 19.16
C VAL A 256 11.50 2.02 19.05
N GLY A 257 11.58 2.76 20.15
CA GLY A 257 12.25 4.07 20.17
C GLY A 257 11.63 5.10 19.23
N ILE A 258 10.32 4.98 18.94
CA ILE A 258 9.51 5.88 18.12
C ILE A 258 8.77 6.84 19.03
N SER A 259 8.81 8.15 18.74
CA SER A 259 8.16 9.18 19.55
C SER A 259 6.63 9.19 19.41
N GLY A 260 6.10 8.76 18.27
CA GLY A 260 4.66 8.88 17.99
C GLY A 260 4.25 10.23 17.41
N ALA A 261 5.11 10.85 16.59
CA ALA A 261 4.73 12.03 15.82
C ALA A 261 3.52 11.72 14.92
N ILE A 262 2.62 12.70 14.75
CA ILE A 262 1.35 12.53 14.03
C ILE A 262 1.53 11.97 12.62
N GLN A 263 2.64 12.31 11.94
CA GLN A 263 2.95 11.82 10.61
C GLN A 263 3.30 10.31 10.61
N HIS A 264 3.89 9.81 11.69
CA HIS A 264 4.16 8.38 11.86
C HIS A 264 2.86 7.64 12.20
N LEU A 265 2.09 8.18 13.15
CA LEU A 265 0.81 7.60 13.55
C LEU A 265 -0.15 7.45 12.37
N ALA A 266 -0.19 8.43 11.46
CA ALA A 266 -0.99 8.36 10.23
C ALA A 266 -0.68 7.14 9.35
N GLY A 267 0.51 6.54 9.50
CA GLY A 267 0.94 5.37 8.73
C GLY A 267 0.74 4.04 9.44
N MET A 268 0.42 3.99 10.76
CA MET A 268 0.37 2.70 11.48
C MET A 268 -0.75 2.57 12.50
N LYS A 269 -1.49 3.64 12.80
CA LYS A 269 -2.53 3.63 13.85
C LYS A 269 -3.70 2.68 13.58
N ASP A 270 -3.88 2.24 12.33
CA ASP A 270 -4.91 1.28 11.94
C ASP A 270 -4.47 -0.19 12.19
N SER A 271 -3.29 -0.41 12.81
CA SER A 271 -2.83 -1.73 13.26
C SER A 271 -3.77 -2.31 14.32
N LYS A 272 -3.99 -3.64 14.32
CA LYS A 272 -4.93 -4.27 15.26
C LYS A 272 -4.43 -4.24 16.71
N VAL A 273 -3.11 -4.44 16.88
CA VAL A 273 -2.43 -4.34 18.19
C VAL A 273 -1.17 -3.52 18.00
N ILE A 274 -0.97 -2.55 18.87
CA ILE A 274 0.21 -1.69 18.90
C ILE A 274 0.95 -1.89 20.22
N VAL A 275 2.21 -2.29 20.13
CA VAL A 275 3.15 -2.38 21.25
C VAL A 275 4.18 -1.28 21.14
N ALA A 276 4.41 -0.51 22.19
CA ALA A 276 5.40 0.56 22.20
C ALA A 276 6.50 0.30 23.25
N ILE A 277 7.76 0.46 22.83
CA ILE A 277 8.93 0.41 23.70
C ILE A 277 9.63 1.77 23.58
N ASN A 278 9.64 2.55 24.65
CA ASN A 278 10.29 3.86 24.69
C ASN A 278 10.76 4.16 26.13
N LYS A 279 11.90 4.84 26.27
CA LYS A 279 12.38 5.28 27.58
C LYS A 279 11.66 6.53 28.12
N ASP A 280 11.01 7.30 27.25
CA ASP A 280 10.25 8.50 27.58
C ASP A 280 8.79 8.11 27.79
N GLU A 281 8.33 8.11 29.03
CA GLU A 281 6.96 7.76 29.41
C GLU A 281 5.91 8.72 28.85
N GLU A 282 6.30 9.97 28.54
CA GLU A 282 5.43 10.99 27.96
C GLU A 282 5.40 10.92 26.41
N ALA A 283 6.09 9.98 25.80
CA ALA A 283 6.11 9.87 24.35
C ALA A 283 4.70 9.63 23.78
N PRO A 284 4.25 10.44 22.79
CA PRO A 284 2.90 10.34 22.23
C PRO A 284 2.52 8.95 21.67
N ILE A 285 3.50 8.09 21.38
CA ILE A 285 3.25 6.72 20.90
C ILE A 285 2.44 5.91 21.93
N PHE A 286 2.62 6.17 23.23
CA PHE A 286 1.87 5.47 24.28
C PHE A 286 0.39 5.81 24.30
N GLN A 287 -0.04 6.93 23.70
CA GLN A 287 -1.46 7.31 23.60
C GLN A 287 -2.24 6.42 22.62
N VAL A 288 -1.54 5.74 21.71
CA VAL A 288 -2.15 4.85 20.71
C VAL A 288 -1.74 3.39 20.89
N ALA A 289 -0.83 3.10 21.81
CA ALA A 289 -0.36 1.75 22.10
C ALA A 289 -1.36 1.00 22.98
N ASP A 290 -1.66 -0.25 22.61
CA ASP A 290 -2.42 -1.19 23.46
C ASP A 290 -1.57 -1.69 24.62
N TYR A 291 -0.25 -1.83 24.38
CA TYR A 291 0.73 -2.24 25.39
C TYR A 291 1.95 -1.31 25.31
N GLY A 292 2.35 -0.79 26.44
CA GLY A 292 3.50 0.10 26.56
C GLY A 292 4.56 -0.44 27.54
N LEU A 293 5.81 -0.43 27.13
CA LEU A 293 6.95 -0.72 27.99
C LEU A 293 7.85 0.52 28.08
N VAL A 294 7.86 1.15 29.26
CA VAL A 294 8.76 2.26 29.55
C VAL A 294 10.11 1.68 29.97
N ALA A 295 11.03 1.55 29.02
CA ALA A 295 12.33 0.92 29.24
C ALA A 295 13.37 1.40 28.22
N ASP A 296 14.64 1.12 28.53
CA ASP A 296 15.73 1.24 27.57
C ASP A 296 15.63 0.09 26.55
N LEU A 297 15.46 0.45 25.26
CA LEU A 297 15.32 -0.50 24.17
C LEU A 297 16.54 -1.43 24.03
N PHE A 298 17.74 -0.94 24.40
CA PHE A 298 18.98 -1.74 24.31
C PHE A 298 19.03 -2.88 25.34
N THR A 299 18.22 -2.79 26.40
CA THR A 299 18.01 -3.88 27.36
C THR A 299 16.78 -4.70 26.99
N ALA A 300 15.67 -4.03 26.64
CA ALA A 300 14.38 -4.67 26.39
C ALA A 300 14.38 -5.57 25.14
N LEU A 301 15.06 -5.16 24.04
CA LEU A 301 15.06 -5.95 22.80
C LEU A 301 15.78 -7.30 22.94
N PRO A 302 17.00 -7.39 23.52
CA PRO A 302 17.64 -8.68 23.77
C PRO A 302 16.81 -9.61 24.68
N GLU A 303 16.18 -9.06 25.71
CA GLU A 303 15.30 -9.82 26.61
C GLU A 303 14.07 -10.34 25.87
N LEU A 304 13.40 -9.50 25.05
CA LEU A 304 12.26 -9.90 24.24
C LEU A 304 12.65 -10.99 23.24
N ALA A 305 13.79 -10.85 22.56
CA ALA A 305 14.29 -11.86 21.63
C ALA A 305 14.50 -13.21 22.35
N ALA A 306 15.14 -13.20 23.53
CA ALA A 306 15.37 -14.40 24.33
C ALA A 306 14.06 -15.06 24.80
N GLU A 307 13.04 -14.29 25.18
CA GLU A 307 11.73 -14.84 25.55
C GLU A 307 10.99 -15.46 24.34
N LEU A 308 11.07 -14.81 23.17
CA LEU A 308 10.48 -15.35 21.94
C LEU A 308 11.16 -16.66 21.49
N GLU A 309 12.44 -16.88 21.81
CA GLU A 309 13.11 -18.15 21.52
C GLU A 309 12.61 -19.31 22.40
N ARG A 310 12.10 -19.00 23.61
CA ARG A 310 11.61 -20.00 24.58
C ARG A 310 10.16 -20.42 24.30
N SER A 311 9.41 -19.60 23.55
CA SER A 311 8.01 -19.85 23.18
C SER A 311 7.92 -20.59 21.84
#